data_ab683747f1c47c7924a33fef973c3d68
#
_entry.id   ab683747f1c47c7924a33fef973c3d68
#
_cell.length_a   1.000
_cell.length_b   1.000
_cell.length_c   1.000
_cell.angle_alpha   90.00
_cell.angle_beta   90.00
_cell.angle_gamma   90.00
#
_symmetry.space_group_name_H-M   'P 1'
#
loop_
_entity.id
_entity.type
_entity.pdbx_description
1 polymer ?
#
loop_
_entity_poly.entity_id
_entity_poly.type
_entity_poly.pdbx_seq_one_letter_code
_entity_poly.pdbx_strand_id
1 'polypeptide(L)'
;IVSWCILRGKCRSCGAKISARYTIVETLNALLYLWVFYHFNGIFNPLRAALVCLLFSALIVVFFMDWDTQLINTYVVIFIGLLGVAEYIFCKDQTGLTLKSHLIGFFIVSVPLLIICLITHEKAMGMGDVYLMAAAGLFLGMQGALVALLIGLITGSIGGLIQKHRSGDSVFAFGPYLSIGIAVAALYSEQIGSWYMDFTGLNEMMNEAMLIIR
;
A
#
# COMPACT_ATOMS: atom_id res chain seq x y z
N ILE A 1 -16.81 14.08 -11.28
CA ILE A 1 -17.17 13.11 -12.35
C ILE A 1 -18.33 13.64 -13.19
N VAL A 2 -19.54 13.76 -12.61
CA VAL A 2 -20.77 14.13 -13.34
C VAL A 2 -20.61 15.46 -14.08
N SER A 3 -20.11 16.50 -13.42
CA SER A 3 -19.88 17.82 -14.00
C SER A 3 -18.91 17.78 -15.20
N TRP A 4 -17.84 16.97 -15.10
CA TRP A 4 -16.87 16.81 -16.19
C TRP A 4 -17.49 16.13 -17.41
N CYS A 5 -18.31 15.10 -17.20
CA CYS A 5 -19.02 14.40 -18.27
C CYS A 5 -20.02 15.33 -18.97
N ILE A 6 -20.84 16.08 -18.21
CA ILE A 6 -21.84 17.01 -18.75
C ILE A 6 -21.16 18.13 -19.55
N LEU A 7 -20.05 18.68 -19.06
CA LEU A 7 -19.31 19.79 -19.69
C LEU A 7 -18.28 19.31 -20.74
N ARG A 8 -18.25 18.02 -21.04
CA ARG A 8 -17.31 17.39 -22.00
C ARG A 8 -15.86 17.78 -21.74
N GLY A 9 -15.44 17.78 -20.47
CA GLY A 9 -14.08 18.13 -20.08
C GLY A 9 -13.69 19.61 -20.23
N LYS A 10 -14.65 20.53 -20.27
CA LYS A 10 -14.39 21.96 -20.38
C LYS A 10 -14.90 22.73 -19.16
N CYS A 11 -14.20 23.80 -18.81
CA CYS A 11 -14.66 24.71 -17.75
C CYS A 11 -15.96 25.43 -18.17
N ARG A 12 -16.92 25.49 -17.26
CA ARG A 12 -18.21 26.15 -17.51
C ARG A 12 -18.07 27.66 -17.76
N SER A 13 -17.06 28.28 -17.15
CA SER A 13 -16.87 29.74 -17.14
C SER A 13 -15.96 30.20 -18.28
N CYS A 14 -14.77 29.56 -18.45
CA CYS A 14 -13.76 30.02 -19.40
C CYS A 14 -13.55 29.08 -20.60
N GLY A 15 -14.24 27.92 -20.65
CA GLY A 15 -14.10 26.96 -21.74
C GLY A 15 -12.77 26.19 -21.79
N ALA A 16 -11.84 26.46 -20.86
CA ALA A 16 -10.55 25.79 -20.82
C ALA A 16 -10.72 24.28 -20.61
N LYS A 17 -9.84 23.47 -21.24
CA LYS A 17 -9.87 22.01 -21.11
C LYS A 17 -9.44 21.59 -19.71
N ILE A 18 -10.24 20.76 -19.04
CA ILE A 18 -9.94 20.15 -17.75
C ILE A 18 -9.40 18.75 -18.03
N SER A 19 -8.23 18.43 -17.45
CA SER A 19 -7.60 17.12 -17.63
C SER A 19 -8.52 15.99 -17.16
N ALA A 20 -8.65 14.95 -17.96
CA ALA A 20 -9.37 13.72 -17.61
C ALA A 20 -8.78 13.02 -16.37
N ARG A 21 -7.51 13.30 -16.05
CA ARG A 21 -6.82 12.72 -14.88
C ARG A 21 -7.56 12.98 -13.57
N TYR A 22 -8.12 14.19 -13.38
CA TYR A 22 -8.92 14.50 -12.19
C TYR A 22 -10.12 13.57 -12.05
N THR A 23 -10.85 13.36 -13.13
CA THR A 23 -12.02 12.47 -13.15
C THR A 23 -11.63 11.01 -12.93
N ILE A 24 -10.50 10.57 -13.50
CA ILE A 24 -9.97 9.22 -13.32
C ILE A 24 -9.62 8.97 -11.85
N VAL A 25 -8.86 9.88 -11.22
CA VAL A 25 -8.48 9.79 -9.81
C VAL A 25 -9.70 9.78 -8.88
N GLU A 26 -10.67 10.68 -9.15
CA GLU A 26 -11.90 10.77 -8.38
C GLU A 26 -12.75 9.49 -8.51
N THR A 27 -12.87 8.95 -9.72
CA THR A 27 -13.60 7.70 -9.98
C THR A 27 -12.91 6.51 -9.32
N LEU A 28 -11.59 6.41 -9.45
CA LEU A 28 -10.79 5.35 -8.84
C LEU A 28 -10.95 5.36 -7.32
N ASN A 29 -10.85 6.55 -6.71
CA ASN A 29 -11.00 6.69 -5.26
C ASN A 29 -12.41 6.27 -4.80
N ALA A 30 -13.45 6.69 -5.52
CA ALA A 30 -14.83 6.30 -5.21
C ALA A 30 -15.05 4.78 -5.32
N LEU A 31 -14.54 4.15 -6.37
CA LEU A 31 -14.64 2.69 -6.54
C LEU A 31 -13.88 1.93 -5.45
N LEU A 32 -12.69 2.39 -5.07
CA LEU A 32 -11.92 1.80 -3.97
C LEU A 32 -12.63 1.95 -2.63
N TYR A 33 -13.28 3.09 -2.37
CA TYR A 33 -14.08 3.28 -1.16
C TYR A 33 -15.27 2.33 -1.10
N LEU A 34 -15.98 2.13 -2.21
CA LEU A 34 -17.06 1.16 -2.29
C LEU A 34 -16.55 -0.25 -2.03
N TRP A 35 -15.40 -0.60 -2.60
CA TRP A 35 -14.78 -1.91 -2.39
C TRP A 35 -14.40 -2.13 -0.94
N VAL A 36 -13.70 -1.17 -0.32
CA VAL A 36 -13.33 -1.22 1.10
C VAL A 36 -14.55 -1.36 1.99
N PHE A 37 -15.59 -0.55 1.74
CA PHE A 37 -16.83 -0.60 2.50
C PHE A 37 -17.50 -1.98 2.42
N TYR A 38 -17.51 -2.59 1.25
CA TYR A 38 -18.08 -3.93 1.04
C TYR A 38 -17.21 -5.01 1.71
N HIS A 39 -15.88 -4.91 1.56
CA HIS A 39 -14.91 -5.89 2.07
C HIS A 39 -14.93 -5.98 3.60
N PHE A 40 -14.91 -4.83 4.29
CA PHE A 40 -14.92 -4.79 5.76
C PHE A 40 -16.32 -4.80 6.38
N ASN A 41 -17.36 -4.95 5.58
CA ASN A 41 -18.74 -4.84 6.07
C ASN A 41 -18.92 -3.52 6.85
N GLY A 42 -18.73 -2.39 6.17
CA GLY A 42 -18.55 -1.06 6.76
C GLY A 42 -19.68 -0.59 7.67
N ILE A 43 -20.84 -1.25 7.66
CA ILE A 43 -21.91 -0.99 8.62
C ILE A 43 -21.50 -1.47 10.02
N PHE A 44 -20.81 -2.60 10.12
CA PHE A 44 -20.40 -3.19 11.40
C PHE A 44 -19.02 -2.72 11.86
N ASN A 45 -18.11 -2.39 10.92
CA ASN A 45 -16.75 -1.95 11.17
C ASN A 45 -16.45 -0.59 10.52
N PRO A 46 -17.23 0.48 10.82
CA PRO A 46 -17.12 1.76 10.09
C PRO A 46 -15.77 2.42 10.27
N LEU A 47 -15.16 2.28 11.44
CA LEU A 47 -13.90 2.95 11.75
C LEU A 47 -12.74 2.32 10.98
N ARG A 48 -12.64 0.98 10.96
CA ARG A 48 -11.61 0.28 10.18
C ARG A 48 -11.77 0.57 8.69
N ALA A 49 -13.01 0.50 8.18
CA ALA A 49 -13.29 0.87 6.80
C ALA A 49 -12.85 2.31 6.47
N ALA A 50 -13.12 3.27 7.36
CA ALA A 50 -12.71 4.65 7.18
C ALA A 50 -11.17 4.82 7.16
N LEU A 51 -10.45 4.15 8.07
CA LEU A 51 -8.98 4.20 8.10
C LEU A 51 -8.36 3.61 6.83
N VAL A 52 -8.89 2.49 6.32
CA VAL A 52 -8.42 1.90 5.06
C VAL A 52 -8.79 2.78 3.86
N CYS A 53 -9.95 3.43 3.84
CA CYS A 53 -10.29 4.42 2.82
C CYS A 53 -9.31 5.60 2.79
N LEU A 54 -8.93 6.12 3.96
CA LEU A 54 -7.93 7.18 4.07
C LEU A 54 -6.54 6.71 3.62
N LEU A 55 -6.15 5.48 3.97
CA LEU A 55 -4.93 4.86 3.47
C LEU A 55 -4.94 4.81 1.94
N PHE A 56 -6.02 4.34 1.32
CA PHE A 56 -6.13 4.26 -0.13
C PHE A 56 -6.04 5.61 -0.82
N SER A 57 -6.65 6.65 -0.24
CA SER A 57 -6.48 8.01 -0.74
C SER A 57 -5.03 8.48 -0.70
N ALA A 58 -4.32 8.19 0.42
CA ALA A 58 -2.90 8.51 0.55
C ALA A 58 -2.05 7.74 -0.47
N LEU A 59 -2.34 6.45 -0.69
CA LEU A 59 -1.65 5.62 -1.69
C LEU A 59 -1.89 6.10 -3.12
N ILE A 60 -3.09 6.59 -3.47
CA ILE A 60 -3.35 7.22 -4.76
C ILE A 60 -2.47 8.45 -4.95
N VAL A 61 -2.33 9.28 -3.91
CA VAL A 61 -1.43 10.45 -3.97
C VAL A 61 0.01 10.01 -4.18
N VAL A 62 0.51 9.04 -3.41
CA VAL A 62 1.87 8.49 -3.59
C VAL A 62 2.06 7.95 -5.00
N PHE A 63 1.11 7.14 -5.49
CA PHE A 63 1.15 6.54 -6.82
C PHE A 63 1.35 7.58 -7.92
N PHE A 64 0.51 8.61 -7.95
CA PHE A 64 0.58 9.64 -9.01
C PHE A 64 1.74 10.62 -8.82
N MET A 65 2.11 10.94 -7.58
CA MET A 65 3.26 11.80 -7.33
C MET A 65 4.56 11.13 -7.75
N ASP A 66 4.78 9.89 -7.32
CA ASP A 66 6.00 9.17 -7.65
C ASP A 66 6.07 8.86 -9.16
N TRP A 67 4.93 8.57 -9.79
CA TRP A 67 4.87 8.40 -11.24
C TRP A 67 5.32 9.65 -12.01
N ASP A 68 4.95 10.85 -11.54
CA ASP A 68 5.24 12.11 -12.24
C ASP A 68 6.59 12.70 -11.87
N THR A 69 6.99 12.60 -10.60
CA THR A 69 8.12 13.36 -10.05
C THR A 69 9.24 12.48 -9.52
N GLN A 70 8.98 11.19 -9.36
CA GLN A 70 9.89 10.22 -8.71
C GLN A 70 10.28 10.66 -7.28
N LEU A 71 9.40 11.40 -6.63
CA LEU A 71 9.56 11.89 -5.27
C LEU A 71 8.31 11.54 -4.45
N ILE A 72 8.52 10.91 -3.29
CA ILE A 72 7.45 10.64 -2.33
C ILE A 72 7.41 11.76 -1.30
N ASN A 73 6.25 12.38 -1.14
CA ASN A 73 6.06 13.47 -0.18
C ASN A 73 6.08 12.94 1.25
N THR A 74 7.00 13.45 2.05
CA THR A 74 7.18 13.08 3.46
C THR A 74 5.92 13.29 4.30
N TYR A 75 5.13 14.33 4.02
CA TYR A 75 3.88 14.57 4.76
C TYR A 75 2.84 13.47 4.53
N VAL A 76 2.76 12.91 3.31
CA VAL A 76 1.86 11.78 3.02
C VAL A 76 2.34 10.52 3.75
N VAL A 77 3.64 10.30 3.81
CA VAL A 77 4.22 9.17 4.56
C VAL A 77 3.94 9.29 6.05
N ILE A 78 4.12 10.49 6.64
CA ILE A 78 3.78 10.75 8.04
C ILE A 78 2.28 10.50 8.28
N PHE A 79 1.42 10.95 7.36
CA PHE A 79 -0.02 10.70 7.44
C PHE A 79 -0.34 9.20 7.46
N ILE A 80 0.29 8.40 6.60
CA ILE A 80 0.15 6.93 6.61
C ILE A 80 0.61 6.34 7.94
N GLY A 81 1.73 6.82 8.49
CA GLY A 81 2.22 6.40 9.80
C GLY A 81 1.22 6.72 10.93
N LEU A 82 0.61 7.91 10.90
CA LEU A 82 -0.45 8.29 11.86
C LEU A 82 -1.69 7.41 11.73
N LEU A 83 -2.08 7.03 10.51
CA LEU A 83 -3.15 6.05 10.30
C LEU A 83 -2.80 4.68 10.92
N GLY A 84 -1.53 4.25 10.85
CA GLY A 84 -1.07 3.01 11.50
C GLY A 84 -1.18 3.08 13.03
N VAL A 85 -0.84 4.21 13.63
CA VAL A 85 -1.05 4.43 15.07
C VAL A 85 -2.53 4.44 15.42
N ALA A 86 -3.36 5.10 14.61
CA ALA A 86 -4.81 5.13 14.80
C ALA A 86 -5.44 3.73 14.67
N GLU A 87 -4.96 2.93 13.72
CA GLU A 87 -5.40 1.54 13.53
C GLU A 87 -5.12 0.71 14.78
N TYR A 88 -3.91 0.78 15.31
CA TYR A 88 -3.57 0.09 16.57
C TYR A 88 -4.45 0.55 17.75
N ILE A 89 -4.70 1.85 17.90
CA ILE A 89 -5.46 2.36 19.05
C ILE A 89 -6.94 1.97 18.98
N PHE A 90 -7.53 2.07 17.79
CA PHE A 90 -8.98 1.98 17.62
C PHE A 90 -9.47 0.63 17.07
N CYS A 91 -8.62 -0.12 16.36
CA CYS A 91 -9.03 -1.32 15.65
C CYS A 91 -8.32 -2.60 16.11
N LYS A 92 -7.47 -2.55 17.14
CA LYS A 92 -6.70 -3.71 17.63
C LYS A 92 -7.58 -4.92 17.98
N ASP A 93 -8.77 -4.68 18.53
CA ASP A 93 -9.70 -5.75 18.91
C ASP A 93 -10.36 -6.41 17.69
N GLN A 94 -10.42 -5.71 16.56
CA GLN A 94 -10.97 -6.21 15.30
C GLN A 94 -9.91 -6.94 14.47
N THR A 95 -8.66 -6.46 14.52
CA THR A 95 -7.55 -7.01 13.74
C THR A 95 -6.80 -8.10 14.46
N GLY A 96 -6.90 -8.16 15.79
CA GLY A 96 -6.10 -9.05 16.62
C GLY A 96 -4.60 -8.76 16.60
N LEU A 97 -4.18 -7.68 15.92
CA LEU A 97 -2.77 -7.31 15.82
C LEU A 97 -2.26 -6.73 17.14
N THR A 98 -1.14 -7.25 17.59
CA THR A 98 -0.47 -6.77 18.80
C THR A 98 0.44 -5.58 18.49
N LEU A 99 0.75 -4.75 19.52
CA LEU A 99 1.74 -3.67 19.36
C LEU A 99 3.08 -4.20 18.81
N LYS A 100 3.47 -5.41 19.23
CA LYS A 100 4.69 -6.06 18.73
C LYS A 100 4.61 -6.28 17.23
N SER A 101 3.45 -6.70 16.69
CA SER A 101 3.26 -6.91 15.25
C SER A 101 3.41 -5.62 14.47
N HIS A 102 2.84 -4.51 14.94
CA HIS A 102 2.97 -3.20 14.31
C HIS A 102 4.42 -2.69 14.33
N LEU A 103 5.12 -2.82 15.48
CA LEU A 103 6.52 -2.42 15.59
C LEU A 103 7.44 -3.30 14.73
N ILE A 104 7.24 -4.61 14.74
CA ILE A 104 7.99 -5.51 13.85
C ILE A 104 7.69 -5.17 12.39
N GLY A 105 6.43 -4.93 12.04
CA GLY A 105 6.02 -4.51 10.69
C GLY A 105 6.73 -3.25 10.21
N PHE A 106 6.89 -2.26 11.12
CA PHE A 106 7.64 -1.05 10.83
C PHE A 106 9.10 -1.35 10.42
N PHE A 107 9.78 -2.27 11.11
CA PHE A 107 11.21 -2.51 10.90
C PHE A 107 11.54 -3.64 9.93
N ILE A 108 10.70 -4.69 9.84
CA ILE A 108 11.02 -5.93 9.14
C ILE A 108 11.31 -5.74 7.65
N VAL A 109 10.62 -4.79 7.03
CA VAL A 109 10.80 -4.44 5.61
C VAL A 109 11.68 -3.21 5.46
N SER A 110 11.46 -2.18 6.26
CA SER A 110 12.18 -0.90 6.10
C SER A 110 13.67 -1.02 6.39
N VAL A 111 14.10 -1.85 7.36
CA VAL A 111 15.52 -2.01 7.66
C VAL A 111 16.30 -2.69 6.52
N PRO A 112 15.87 -3.82 5.95
CA PRO A 112 16.51 -4.39 4.75
C PRO A 112 16.55 -3.42 3.57
N LEU A 113 15.45 -2.71 3.30
CA LEU A 113 15.39 -1.72 2.22
C LEU A 113 16.33 -0.54 2.50
N LEU A 114 16.42 -0.08 3.75
CA LEU A 114 17.36 0.96 4.15
C LEU A 114 18.81 0.52 3.91
N ILE A 115 19.16 -0.70 4.27
CA ILE A 115 20.50 -1.26 4.03
C ILE A 115 20.83 -1.26 2.52
N ILE A 116 19.88 -1.72 1.69
CA ILE A 116 20.05 -1.71 0.23
C ILE A 116 20.21 -0.27 -0.28
N CYS A 117 19.37 0.66 0.18
CA CYS A 117 19.42 2.07 -0.20
C CYS A 117 20.78 2.71 0.14
N LEU A 118 21.31 2.46 1.36
CA LEU A 118 22.61 2.98 1.79
C LEU A 118 23.79 2.37 1.02
N ILE A 119 23.78 1.05 0.79
CA ILE A 119 24.85 0.36 0.04
C ILE A 119 24.88 0.83 -1.41
N THR A 120 23.72 1.05 -2.01
CA THR A 120 23.61 1.49 -3.41
C THR A 120 23.72 3.00 -3.60
N HIS A 121 23.88 3.76 -2.51
CA HIS A 121 23.86 5.24 -2.55
C HIS A 121 22.65 5.79 -3.31
N GLU A 122 21.46 5.30 -2.95
CA GLU A 122 20.15 5.67 -3.54
C GLU A 122 20.00 5.37 -5.05
N LYS A 123 20.95 4.63 -5.65
CA LYS A 123 20.87 4.30 -7.09
C LYS A 123 19.89 3.19 -7.42
N ALA A 124 19.68 2.25 -6.51
CA ALA A 124 18.75 1.13 -6.72
C ALA A 124 17.32 1.45 -6.26
N MET A 125 17.19 2.26 -5.21
CA MET A 125 15.89 2.58 -4.57
C MET A 125 16.00 3.92 -3.85
N GLY A 126 14.95 4.73 -3.92
CA GLY A 126 14.86 6.01 -3.22
C GLY A 126 14.61 5.85 -1.72
N MET A 127 15.09 6.80 -0.92
CA MET A 127 14.81 6.84 0.53
C MET A 127 13.31 6.96 0.83
N GLY A 128 12.54 7.56 -0.09
CA GLY A 128 11.09 7.67 0.01
C GLY A 128 10.36 6.33 0.09
N ASP A 129 10.83 5.32 -0.66
CA ASP A 129 10.27 3.96 -0.64
C ASP A 129 10.47 3.29 0.72
N VAL A 130 11.65 3.52 1.34
CA VAL A 130 11.97 3.01 2.69
C VAL A 130 11.01 3.60 3.72
N TYR A 131 10.81 4.91 3.68
CA TYR A 131 9.88 5.58 4.59
C TYR A 131 8.42 5.16 4.36
N LEU A 132 8.02 4.99 3.10
CA LEU A 132 6.69 4.51 2.74
C LEU A 132 6.44 3.11 3.32
N MET A 133 7.40 2.18 3.15
CA MET A 133 7.27 0.83 3.68
C MET A 133 7.32 0.77 5.21
N ALA A 134 8.08 1.66 5.87
CA ALA A 134 8.06 1.80 7.31
C ALA A 134 6.67 2.22 7.82
N ALA A 135 6.10 3.28 7.24
CA ALA A 135 4.78 3.79 7.61
C ALA A 135 3.67 2.77 7.30
N ALA A 136 3.72 2.13 6.14
CA ALA A 136 2.79 1.08 5.75
C ALA A 136 2.90 -0.16 6.66
N GLY A 137 4.11 -0.56 7.04
CA GLY A 137 4.35 -1.67 7.96
C GLY A 137 3.79 -1.40 9.35
N LEU A 138 3.82 -0.14 9.81
CA LEU A 138 3.17 0.27 11.05
C LEU A 138 1.64 0.13 10.97
N PHE A 139 1.03 0.34 9.81
CA PHE A 139 -0.41 0.16 9.58
C PHE A 139 -0.78 -1.33 9.45
N LEU A 140 -0.04 -2.07 8.64
CA LEU A 140 -0.37 -3.44 8.22
C LEU A 140 0.07 -4.52 9.21
N GLY A 141 1.00 -4.19 10.12
CA GLY A 141 1.68 -5.17 10.95
C GLY A 141 2.70 -6.02 10.17
N MET A 142 3.34 -6.96 10.86
CA MET A 142 4.43 -7.78 10.31
C MET A 142 4.04 -8.54 9.04
N GLN A 143 2.95 -9.31 9.09
CA GLN A 143 2.52 -10.15 7.97
C GLN A 143 2.12 -9.32 6.76
N GLY A 144 1.33 -8.24 6.99
CA GLY A 144 0.90 -7.35 5.92
C GLY A 144 2.05 -6.61 5.26
N ALA A 145 3.08 -6.20 6.02
CA ALA A 145 4.27 -5.56 5.47
C ALA A 145 5.06 -6.48 4.53
N LEU A 146 5.21 -7.76 4.89
CA LEU A 146 5.86 -8.76 4.04
C LEU A 146 5.07 -9.02 2.75
N VAL A 147 3.75 -9.18 2.86
CA VAL A 147 2.87 -9.36 1.70
C VAL A 147 2.92 -8.14 0.78
N ALA A 148 2.89 -6.92 1.34
CA ALA A 148 2.98 -5.68 0.59
C ALA A 148 4.29 -5.58 -0.20
N LEU A 149 5.43 -5.90 0.45
CA LEU A 149 6.73 -5.92 -0.22
C LEU A 149 6.76 -6.95 -1.35
N LEU A 150 6.30 -8.17 -1.09
CA LEU A 150 6.34 -9.26 -2.09
C LEU A 150 5.53 -8.89 -3.34
N ILE A 151 4.31 -8.39 -3.15
CA ILE A 151 3.46 -7.94 -4.27
C ILE A 151 4.08 -6.73 -4.97
N GLY A 152 4.62 -5.77 -4.21
CA GLY A 152 5.31 -4.60 -4.75
C GLY A 152 6.52 -4.99 -5.61
N LEU A 153 7.31 -5.97 -5.17
CA LEU A 153 8.45 -6.49 -5.94
C LEU A 153 8.00 -7.22 -7.22
N ILE A 154 6.98 -8.06 -7.15
CA ILE A 154 6.45 -8.78 -8.33
C ILE A 154 5.92 -7.76 -9.34
N THR A 155 5.02 -6.87 -8.93
CA THR A 155 4.43 -5.88 -9.83
C THR A 155 5.45 -4.89 -10.34
N GLY A 156 6.40 -4.48 -9.50
CA GLY A 156 7.51 -3.60 -9.86
C GLY A 156 8.47 -4.25 -10.87
N SER A 157 8.79 -5.53 -10.70
CA SER A 157 9.62 -6.27 -11.65
C SER A 157 8.97 -6.37 -13.03
N ILE A 158 7.67 -6.67 -13.07
CA ILE A 158 6.90 -6.72 -14.32
C ILE A 158 6.86 -5.32 -14.96
N GLY A 159 6.52 -4.29 -14.19
CA GLY A 159 6.45 -2.91 -14.66
C GLY A 159 7.78 -2.39 -15.18
N GLY A 160 8.87 -2.66 -14.44
CA GLY A 160 10.23 -2.27 -14.82
C GLY A 160 10.71 -2.94 -16.11
N LEU A 161 10.39 -4.24 -16.30
CA LEU A 161 10.68 -4.95 -17.54
C LEU A 161 9.93 -4.35 -18.73
N ILE A 162 8.65 -4.03 -18.55
CA ILE A 162 7.82 -3.40 -19.60
C ILE A 162 8.35 -2.01 -19.93
N GLN A 163 8.70 -1.22 -18.94
CA GLN A 163 9.24 0.14 -19.14
C GLN A 163 10.58 0.10 -19.85
N LYS A 164 11.51 -0.76 -19.42
CA LYS A 164 12.81 -0.93 -20.06
C LYS A 164 12.69 -1.33 -21.53
N HIS A 165 11.70 -2.18 -21.84
CA HIS A 165 11.47 -2.63 -23.22
C HIS A 165 10.86 -1.52 -24.11
N ARG A 166 10.09 -0.57 -23.52
CA ARG A 166 9.40 0.49 -24.28
C ARG A 166 10.23 1.76 -24.46
N SER A 167 10.87 2.24 -23.40
CA SER A 167 11.51 3.57 -23.39
C SER A 167 13.04 3.53 -23.32
N GLY A 168 13.66 2.38 -23.00
CA GLY A 168 15.11 2.29 -22.83
C GLY A 168 15.67 3.04 -21.61
N ASP A 169 14.83 3.80 -20.90
CA ASP A 169 15.23 4.55 -19.72
C ASP A 169 15.45 3.64 -18.53
N SER A 170 16.51 3.91 -17.77
CA SER A 170 16.88 3.16 -16.57
C SER A 170 16.26 3.71 -15.28
N VAL A 171 15.59 4.86 -15.35
CA VAL A 171 14.99 5.49 -14.17
C VAL A 171 13.57 4.95 -13.99
N PHE A 172 13.34 4.31 -12.86
CA PHE A 172 12.12 3.57 -12.57
C PHE A 172 11.49 4.06 -11.26
N ALA A 173 10.24 4.52 -11.33
CA ALA A 173 9.45 4.87 -10.16
C ALA A 173 8.93 3.59 -9.49
N PHE A 174 9.40 3.28 -8.28
CA PHE A 174 9.02 2.06 -7.56
C PHE A 174 7.80 2.25 -6.65
N GLY A 175 7.56 3.48 -6.17
CA GLY A 175 6.45 3.82 -5.28
C GLY A 175 5.06 3.44 -5.77
N PRO A 176 4.72 3.56 -7.07
CA PRO A 176 3.44 3.10 -7.60
C PRO A 176 3.18 1.61 -7.37
N TYR A 177 4.19 0.78 -7.53
CA TYR A 177 4.10 -0.67 -7.36
C TYR A 177 4.04 -1.06 -5.88
N LEU A 178 4.79 -0.35 -5.03
CA LEU A 178 4.65 -0.49 -3.58
C LEU A 178 3.25 -0.08 -3.12
N SER A 179 2.70 1.00 -3.67
CA SER A 179 1.34 1.44 -3.35
C SER A 179 0.28 0.37 -3.68
N ILE A 180 0.44 -0.33 -4.81
CA ILE A 180 -0.41 -1.47 -5.17
C ILE A 180 -0.22 -2.61 -4.16
N GLY A 181 1.02 -2.94 -3.81
CA GLY A 181 1.34 -3.98 -2.82
C GLY A 181 0.72 -3.69 -1.46
N ILE A 182 0.83 -2.44 -0.98
CA ILE A 182 0.24 -2.00 0.29
C ILE A 182 -1.29 -2.07 0.23
N ALA A 183 -1.91 -1.63 -0.87
CA ALA A 183 -3.36 -1.67 -1.03
C ALA A 183 -3.90 -3.10 -1.01
N VAL A 184 -3.25 -4.03 -1.71
CA VAL A 184 -3.64 -5.46 -1.71
C VAL A 184 -3.42 -6.07 -0.34
N ALA A 185 -2.30 -5.78 0.33
CA ALA A 185 -2.02 -6.29 1.66
C ALA A 185 -3.02 -5.77 2.71
N ALA A 186 -3.48 -4.52 2.59
CA ALA A 186 -4.48 -3.95 3.49
C ALA A 186 -5.83 -4.69 3.45
N LEU A 187 -6.15 -5.33 2.31
CA LEU A 187 -7.39 -6.09 2.13
C LEU A 187 -7.21 -7.59 2.36
N TYR A 188 -6.09 -8.16 1.93
CA TYR A 188 -5.95 -9.60 1.75
C TYR A 188 -4.73 -10.21 2.45
N SER A 189 -4.02 -9.49 3.33
CA SER A 189 -2.82 -10.02 3.98
C SER A 189 -3.07 -11.30 4.79
N GLU A 190 -4.21 -11.40 5.45
CA GLU A 190 -4.57 -12.59 6.25
C GLU A 190 -4.81 -13.80 5.34
N GLN A 191 -5.57 -13.62 4.24
CA GLN A 191 -5.87 -14.69 3.29
C GLN A 191 -4.62 -15.16 2.55
N ILE A 192 -3.79 -14.21 2.12
CA ILE A 192 -2.52 -14.52 1.41
C ILE A 192 -1.55 -15.21 2.36
N GLY A 193 -1.46 -14.75 3.61
CA GLY A 193 -0.60 -15.35 4.61
C GLY A 193 -1.03 -16.76 5.00
N SER A 194 -2.32 -17.00 5.25
CA SER A 194 -2.84 -18.33 5.54
C SER A 194 -2.61 -19.29 4.37
N TRP A 195 -2.91 -18.85 3.16
CA TRP A 195 -2.65 -19.64 1.95
C TRP A 195 -1.16 -20.01 1.82
N TYR A 196 -0.25 -19.07 2.07
CA TYR A 196 1.18 -19.33 2.02
C TYR A 196 1.64 -20.33 3.08
N MET A 197 1.13 -20.20 4.31
CA MET A 197 1.44 -21.11 5.42
C MET A 197 0.94 -22.54 5.14
N ASP A 198 -0.25 -22.67 4.54
CA ASP A 198 -0.80 -23.96 4.15
C ASP A 198 -0.03 -24.57 2.98
N PHE A 199 0.30 -23.75 1.96
CA PHE A 199 1.06 -24.20 0.79
C PHE A 199 2.46 -24.69 1.15
N THR A 200 3.12 -24.06 2.13
CA THR A 200 4.48 -24.44 2.58
C THR A 200 4.48 -25.55 3.62
N GLY A 201 3.33 -26.01 4.10
CA GLY A 201 3.22 -27.00 5.16
C GLY A 201 3.67 -26.49 6.55
N LEU A 202 3.95 -25.20 6.68
CA LEU A 202 4.39 -24.60 7.95
C LEU A 202 3.35 -24.73 9.07
N ASN A 203 2.06 -24.71 8.72
CA ASN A 203 0.97 -24.94 9.68
C ASN A 203 1.02 -26.34 10.27
N GLU A 204 1.31 -27.37 9.46
CA GLU A 204 1.45 -28.76 9.92
C GLU A 204 2.65 -28.91 10.85
N MET A 205 3.80 -28.35 10.45
CA MET A 205 5.02 -28.37 11.27
C MET A 205 4.85 -27.64 12.62
N MET A 206 4.15 -26.50 12.63
CA MET A 206 3.87 -25.76 13.86
C MET A 206 2.91 -26.54 14.78
N ASN A 207 1.91 -27.19 14.22
CA ASN A 207 0.97 -28.02 14.98
C ASN A 207 1.67 -29.24 15.59
N GLU A 208 2.54 -29.90 14.82
CA GLU A 208 3.36 -31.01 15.34
C GLU A 208 4.32 -30.55 16.45
N ALA A 209 5.00 -29.40 16.25
CA ALA A 209 5.88 -28.84 17.27
C ALA A 209 5.13 -28.49 18.57
N MET A 210 3.91 -27.96 18.47
CA MET A 210 3.07 -27.67 19.65
C MET A 210 2.60 -28.95 20.36
N LEU A 211 2.37 -30.05 19.63
CA LEU A 211 1.99 -31.33 20.21
C LEU A 211 3.16 -31.98 20.97
N ILE A 212 4.41 -31.74 20.54
CA ILE A 212 5.63 -32.28 21.20
C ILE A 212 5.96 -31.53 22.50
N ILE A 213 5.59 -30.23 22.59
CA ILE A 213 5.87 -29.36 23.75
C ILE A 213 4.80 -29.52 24.86
N ARG A 214 3.68 -30.15 24.58
CA ARG A 214 2.56 -30.35 25.48
C ARG A 214 2.60 -31.75 26.15
#